data_db0a331289eedab7f65cc45be7fc6ea4
#
_entry.id   db0a331289eedab7f65cc45be7fc6ea4
#
_cell.length_a   1.000
_cell.length_b   1.000
_cell.length_c   1.000
_cell.angle_alpha   90.00
_cell.angle_beta   90.00
_cell.angle_gamma   90.00
#
_symmetry.space_group_name_H-M   'P 1'
#
loop_
_entity.id
_entity.type
_entity.pdbx_description
1 polymer ?
#
loop_
_entity_poly.entity_id
_entity_poly.type
_entity_poly.pdbx_seq_one_letter_code
_entity_poly.pdbx_strand_id
1 'polypeptide(L)'
;ADPRRPEKNHYLALQVGELLEQRGWIVGMTTLKQQPRSIVWDRMIVADVTLITSHRESGPLVARESILCGTPVVSTNVGDVATYLPEELVHSQPSPERLADACEAALQTDWDSSPITLPQWMSSSSVSQQWSSLLQNLEEEE
;
A
#
# COMPACT_ATOMS: atom_id res chain seq x y z
N ALA A 1 -8.50 -6.80 2.12
CA ALA A 1 -9.68 -5.96 1.81
C ALA A 1 -10.90 -6.40 2.64
N ASP A 2 -11.83 -5.51 2.95
CA ASP A 2 -13.10 -5.86 3.61
C ASP A 2 -14.10 -6.34 2.54
N PRO A 3 -14.60 -7.59 2.58
CA PRO A 3 -15.56 -8.11 1.59
C PRO A 3 -16.89 -7.33 1.51
N ARG A 4 -17.24 -6.59 2.58
CA ARG A 4 -18.46 -5.77 2.63
C ARG A 4 -18.29 -4.39 1.98
N ARG A 5 -17.08 -4.06 1.52
CA ARG A 5 -16.72 -2.81 0.88
C ARG A 5 -16.32 -3.09 -0.57
N PRO A 6 -17.26 -3.00 -1.53
CA PRO A 6 -17.02 -3.34 -2.94
C PRO A 6 -15.82 -2.58 -3.53
N GLU A 7 -15.61 -1.32 -3.09
CA GLU A 7 -14.50 -0.48 -3.53
C GLU A 7 -13.12 -1.06 -3.18
N LYS A 8 -13.03 -1.97 -2.21
CA LYS A 8 -11.79 -2.65 -1.83
C LYS A 8 -11.44 -3.85 -2.70
N ASN A 9 -12.37 -4.28 -3.55
CA ASN A 9 -12.18 -5.36 -4.52
C ASN A 9 -11.52 -6.62 -3.92
N HIS A 10 -12.12 -7.13 -2.84
CA HIS A 10 -11.60 -8.30 -2.13
C HIS A 10 -11.49 -9.53 -3.05
N TYR A 11 -12.38 -9.64 -4.03
CA TYR A 11 -12.38 -10.76 -4.97
C TYR A 11 -11.09 -10.82 -5.79
N LEU A 12 -10.60 -9.67 -6.28
CA LEU A 12 -9.32 -9.61 -6.99
C LEU A 12 -8.15 -10.07 -6.10
N ALA A 13 -8.16 -9.71 -4.81
CA ALA A 13 -7.12 -10.18 -3.89
C ALA A 13 -7.12 -11.71 -3.75
N LEU A 14 -8.30 -12.34 -3.66
CA LEU A 14 -8.42 -13.80 -3.61
C LEU A 14 -7.89 -14.46 -4.89
N GLN A 15 -8.24 -13.91 -6.07
CA GLN A 15 -7.75 -14.43 -7.34
C GLN A 15 -6.20 -14.35 -7.45
N VAL A 16 -5.60 -13.26 -6.95
CA VAL A 16 -4.12 -13.14 -6.89
C VAL A 16 -3.53 -14.23 -6.00
N GLY A 17 -4.11 -14.47 -4.82
CA GLY A 17 -3.68 -15.53 -3.92
C GLY A 17 -3.76 -16.92 -4.55
N GLU A 18 -4.90 -17.25 -5.16
CA GLU A 18 -5.10 -18.53 -5.86
C GLU A 18 -4.08 -18.71 -7.01
N LEU A 19 -3.79 -17.66 -7.76
CA LEU A 19 -2.83 -17.71 -8.85
C LEU A 19 -1.39 -17.91 -8.34
N LEU A 20 -1.00 -17.27 -7.26
CA LEU A 20 0.30 -17.49 -6.61
C LEU A 20 0.44 -18.93 -6.10
N GLU A 21 -0.61 -19.52 -5.51
CA GLU A 21 -0.63 -20.94 -5.11
C GLU A 21 -0.47 -21.87 -6.32
N GLN A 22 -1.15 -21.60 -7.43
CA GLN A 22 -1.01 -22.35 -8.68
C GLN A 22 0.42 -22.28 -9.25
N ARG A 23 1.15 -21.18 -8.99
CA ARG A 23 2.55 -20.99 -9.36
C ARG A 23 3.54 -21.63 -8.38
N GLY A 24 3.04 -22.28 -7.32
CA GLY A 24 3.84 -23.04 -6.35
C GLY A 24 4.25 -22.27 -5.09
N TRP A 25 3.70 -21.07 -4.87
CA TRP A 25 3.91 -20.32 -3.62
C TRP A 25 3.05 -20.88 -2.49
N ILE A 26 3.56 -20.81 -1.26
CA ILE A 26 2.74 -21.07 -0.05
C ILE A 26 2.14 -19.74 0.36
N VAL A 27 0.82 -19.57 0.22
CA VAL A 27 0.13 -18.31 0.42
C VAL A 27 -0.68 -18.31 1.71
N GLY A 28 -0.32 -17.41 2.62
CA GLY A 28 -1.11 -17.08 3.81
C GLY A 28 -1.70 -15.69 3.69
N MET A 29 -2.99 -15.58 3.36
CA MET A 29 -3.66 -14.27 3.24
C MET A 29 -4.38 -13.87 4.52
N THR A 30 -4.20 -12.63 4.96
CA THR A 30 -4.93 -12.04 6.07
C THR A 30 -5.52 -10.68 5.70
N THR A 31 -6.68 -10.36 6.26
CA THR A 31 -7.28 -9.03 6.12
C THR A 31 -7.09 -8.22 7.39
N LEU A 32 -6.78 -6.93 7.24
CA LEU A 32 -6.52 -6.00 8.36
C LEU A 32 -7.79 -5.31 8.86
N LYS A 33 -8.95 -5.98 8.72
CA LYS A 33 -10.24 -5.41 9.07
C LYS A 33 -10.48 -5.42 10.57
N GLN A 34 -10.91 -4.28 11.12
CA GLN A 34 -11.37 -4.14 12.50
C GLN A 34 -10.38 -4.70 13.55
N GLN A 35 -9.09 -4.58 13.27
CA GLN A 35 -8.03 -4.96 14.19
C GLN A 35 -7.51 -3.74 14.95
N PRO A 36 -7.07 -3.91 16.20
CA PRO A 36 -6.30 -2.90 16.89
C PRO A 36 -5.05 -2.50 16.08
N ARG A 37 -4.64 -1.22 16.17
CA ARG A 37 -3.51 -0.68 15.39
C ARG A 37 -2.22 -1.47 15.61
N SER A 38 -1.94 -1.88 16.84
CA SER A 38 -0.77 -2.71 17.15
C SER A 38 -0.77 -4.04 16.38
N ILE A 39 -1.91 -4.72 16.33
CA ILE A 39 -2.05 -5.98 15.57
C ILE A 39 -1.88 -5.75 14.06
N VAL A 40 -2.35 -4.62 13.54
CA VAL A 40 -2.14 -4.26 12.14
C VAL A 40 -0.65 -4.14 11.83
N TRP A 41 0.10 -3.43 12.66
CA TRP A 41 1.54 -3.28 12.50
C TRP A 41 2.32 -4.59 12.66
N ASP A 42 1.99 -5.39 13.68
CA ASP A 42 2.60 -6.71 13.87
C ASP A 42 2.42 -7.59 12.62
N ARG A 43 1.23 -7.57 12.01
CA ARG A 43 0.96 -8.30 10.77
C ARG A 43 1.70 -7.75 9.57
N MET A 44 1.85 -6.43 9.46
CA MET A 44 2.63 -5.80 8.41
C MET A 44 4.11 -6.17 8.53
N ILE A 45 4.68 -6.10 9.73
CA ILE A 45 6.10 -6.44 9.97
C ILE A 45 6.43 -7.89 9.56
N VAL A 46 5.52 -8.83 9.76
CA VAL A 46 5.74 -10.26 9.44
C VAL A 46 5.25 -10.65 8.05
N ALA A 47 4.62 -9.76 7.32
CA ALA A 47 4.14 -10.03 5.97
C ALA A 47 5.27 -9.88 4.95
N ASP A 48 5.31 -10.75 3.96
CA ASP A 48 6.25 -10.66 2.84
C ASP A 48 5.84 -9.57 1.83
N VAL A 49 4.54 -9.29 1.71
CA VAL A 49 3.99 -8.25 0.83
C VAL A 49 2.62 -7.78 1.31
N THR A 50 2.34 -6.50 1.16
CA THR A 50 1.00 -5.92 1.35
C THR A 50 0.35 -5.70 -0.01
N LEU A 51 -0.84 -6.30 -0.22
CA LEU A 51 -1.58 -6.20 -1.47
C LEU A 51 -2.79 -5.26 -1.33
N ILE A 52 -2.86 -4.24 -2.18
CA ILE A 52 -3.97 -3.29 -2.29
C ILE A 52 -4.66 -3.49 -3.64
N THR A 53 -5.92 -3.92 -3.61
CA THR A 53 -6.73 -4.22 -4.80
C THR A 53 -7.88 -3.25 -5.02
N SER A 54 -7.89 -2.13 -4.32
CA SER A 54 -9.00 -1.17 -4.32
C SER A 54 -9.25 -0.58 -5.71
N HIS A 55 -10.52 -0.34 -6.03
CA HIS A 55 -10.91 0.43 -7.21
C HIS A 55 -10.76 1.94 -7.00
N ARG A 56 -10.86 2.38 -5.73
CA ARG A 56 -10.82 3.80 -5.35
C ARG A 56 -10.29 3.98 -3.94
N GLU A 57 -9.35 4.90 -3.81
CA GLU A 57 -8.80 5.42 -2.54
C GLU A 57 -8.45 6.90 -2.73
N SER A 58 -8.47 7.68 -1.66
CA SER A 58 -7.95 9.06 -1.67
C SER A 58 -6.45 9.12 -1.34
N GLY A 59 -5.96 8.17 -0.55
CA GLY A 59 -4.58 8.01 -0.14
C GLY A 59 -4.53 6.87 0.89
N PRO A 60 -4.18 5.65 0.47
CA PRO A 60 -4.28 4.48 1.34
C PRO A 60 -3.23 4.52 2.45
N LEU A 61 -3.64 4.84 3.68
CA LEU A 61 -2.76 4.82 4.86
C LEU A 61 -2.06 3.47 5.02
N VAL A 62 -2.74 2.38 4.69
CA VAL A 62 -2.18 1.02 4.76
C VAL A 62 -0.90 0.86 3.93
N ALA A 63 -0.78 1.55 2.78
CA ALA A 63 0.43 1.52 1.98
C ALA A 63 1.60 2.18 2.71
N ARG A 64 1.37 3.37 3.27
CA ARG A 64 2.41 4.11 4.00
C ARG A 64 2.84 3.39 5.27
N GLU A 65 1.88 2.83 6.02
CA GLU A 65 2.14 2.04 7.22
C GLU A 65 2.96 0.80 6.90
N SER A 66 2.65 0.11 5.81
CA SER A 66 3.40 -1.07 5.36
C SER A 66 4.86 -0.72 5.02
N ILE A 67 5.09 0.35 4.29
CA ILE A 67 6.44 0.84 3.96
C ILE A 67 7.23 1.17 5.23
N LEU A 68 6.59 1.84 6.20
CA LEU A 68 7.22 2.16 7.49
C LEU A 68 7.54 0.90 8.32
N CYS A 69 6.83 -0.19 8.10
CA CYS A 69 7.12 -1.51 8.68
C CYS A 69 8.19 -2.29 7.91
N GLY A 70 8.71 -1.76 6.81
CA GLY A 70 9.70 -2.44 5.96
C GLY A 70 9.10 -3.43 4.97
N THR A 71 7.78 -3.46 4.81
CA THR A 71 7.07 -4.43 3.96
C THR A 71 6.72 -3.80 2.62
N PRO A 72 7.10 -4.40 1.49
CA PRO A 72 6.78 -3.88 0.16
C PRO A 72 5.26 -3.90 -0.09
N VAL A 73 4.81 -3.00 -0.96
CA VAL A 73 3.39 -2.83 -1.30
C VAL A 73 3.19 -3.01 -2.79
N VAL A 74 2.31 -3.94 -3.16
CA VAL A 74 1.78 -4.07 -4.52
C VAL A 74 0.38 -3.46 -4.53
N SER A 75 0.10 -2.57 -5.47
CA SER A 75 -1.14 -1.79 -5.45
C SER A 75 -1.74 -1.60 -6.84
N THR A 76 -3.07 -1.56 -6.88
CA THR A 76 -3.77 -0.85 -7.96
C THR A 76 -3.40 0.63 -7.90
N ASN A 77 -3.43 1.32 -9.05
CA ASN A 77 -3.12 2.76 -9.09
C ASN A 77 -4.28 3.57 -8.50
N VAL A 78 -4.26 3.76 -7.19
CA VAL A 78 -5.29 4.46 -6.42
C VAL A 78 -4.68 5.51 -5.50
N GLY A 79 -5.39 6.61 -5.32
CA GLY A 79 -4.92 7.73 -4.50
C GLY A 79 -3.57 8.25 -5.01
N ASP A 80 -2.62 8.33 -4.11
CA ASP A 80 -1.27 8.87 -4.34
C ASP A 80 -0.16 7.81 -4.39
N VAL A 81 -0.49 6.52 -4.46
CA VAL A 81 0.51 5.42 -4.38
C VAL A 81 1.59 5.52 -5.46
N ALA A 82 1.24 5.96 -6.67
CA ALA A 82 2.20 6.12 -7.76
C ALA A 82 3.23 7.23 -7.53
N THR A 83 3.08 8.04 -6.50
CA THR A 83 4.05 9.10 -6.17
C THR A 83 5.20 8.61 -5.32
N TYR A 84 5.10 7.42 -4.73
CA TYR A 84 6.10 6.88 -3.80
C TYR A 84 6.37 5.38 -3.94
N LEU A 85 5.54 4.62 -4.63
CA LEU A 85 5.83 3.22 -4.95
C LEU A 85 6.59 3.10 -6.27
N PRO A 86 7.49 2.12 -6.41
CA PRO A 86 8.08 1.74 -7.70
C PRO A 86 7.00 1.45 -8.76
N GLU A 87 7.27 1.84 -10.01
CA GLU A 87 6.29 1.72 -11.10
C GLU A 87 5.85 0.27 -11.33
N GLU A 88 6.76 -0.69 -11.20
CA GLU A 88 6.51 -2.12 -11.34
C GLU A 88 5.55 -2.69 -10.29
N LEU A 89 5.35 -1.99 -9.17
CA LEU A 89 4.44 -2.38 -8.09
C LEU A 89 3.07 -1.70 -8.15
N VAL A 90 2.83 -0.81 -9.14
CA VAL A 90 1.59 -0.03 -9.29
C VAL A 90 0.92 -0.30 -10.63
N HIS A 91 -0.35 -0.72 -10.60
CA HIS A 91 -1.06 -1.14 -11.79
C HIS A 91 -2.36 -0.35 -12.04
N SER A 92 -2.41 0.42 -13.14
CA SER A 92 -3.60 1.19 -13.57
C SER A 92 -4.69 0.30 -14.20
N GLN A 93 -4.28 -0.83 -14.78
CA GLN A 93 -5.19 -1.83 -15.35
C GLN A 93 -4.92 -3.17 -14.65
N PRO A 94 -5.40 -3.34 -13.40
CA PRO A 94 -5.09 -4.52 -12.62
C PRO A 94 -5.81 -5.76 -13.18
N SER A 95 -5.06 -6.86 -13.27
CA SER A 95 -5.60 -8.20 -13.43
C SER A 95 -4.94 -9.10 -12.38
N PRO A 96 -5.52 -10.30 -12.09
CA PRO A 96 -4.87 -11.24 -11.19
C PRO A 96 -3.44 -11.56 -11.58
N GLU A 97 -3.17 -11.74 -12.89
CA GLU A 97 -1.85 -12.07 -13.43
C GLU A 97 -0.84 -10.96 -13.17
N ARG A 98 -1.19 -9.71 -13.51
CA ARG A 98 -0.30 -8.55 -13.34
C ARG A 98 0.03 -8.30 -11.87
N LEU A 99 -0.95 -8.45 -10.99
CA LEU A 99 -0.72 -8.28 -9.55
C LEU A 99 0.07 -9.46 -8.96
N ALA A 100 -0.14 -10.69 -9.45
CA ALA A 100 0.68 -11.83 -9.05
C ALA A 100 2.12 -11.67 -9.52
N ASP A 101 2.37 -11.23 -10.77
CA ASP A 101 3.70 -10.94 -11.29
C ASP A 101 4.41 -9.88 -10.43
N ALA A 102 3.70 -8.82 -10.04
CA ALA A 102 4.23 -7.79 -9.16
C ALA A 102 4.51 -8.30 -7.73
N CYS A 103 3.67 -9.18 -7.20
CA CYS A 103 3.92 -9.83 -5.92
C CYS A 103 5.21 -10.70 -5.99
N GLU A 104 5.37 -11.50 -7.04
CA GLU A 104 6.58 -12.31 -7.25
C GLU A 104 7.82 -11.42 -7.37
N ALA A 105 7.75 -10.33 -8.12
CA ALA A 105 8.84 -9.36 -8.21
C ALA A 105 9.17 -8.74 -6.84
N ALA A 106 8.16 -8.37 -6.07
CA ALA A 106 8.36 -7.84 -4.72
C ALA A 106 9.02 -8.86 -3.78
N LEU A 107 8.63 -10.14 -3.86
CA LEU A 107 9.20 -11.22 -3.04
C LEU A 107 10.66 -11.56 -3.42
N GLN A 108 11.08 -11.28 -4.65
CA GLN A 108 12.43 -11.55 -5.15
C GLN A 108 13.39 -10.36 -4.99
N THR A 109 12.88 -9.19 -4.63
CA THR A 109 13.67 -7.97 -4.46
C THR A 109 14.22 -7.88 -3.04
N ASP A 110 15.50 -7.53 -2.90
CA ASP A 110 16.14 -7.26 -1.62
C ASP A 110 15.81 -5.84 -1.15
N TRP A 111 14.72 -5.71 -0.41
CA TRP A 111 14.26 -4.43 0.13
C TRP A 111 15.09 -3.93 1.32
N ASP A 112 15.89 -4.78 1.94
CA ASP A 112 16.81 -4.35 3.00
C ASP A 112 17.97 -3.52 2.42
N SER A 113 18.44 -3.89 1.24
CA SER A 113 19.50 -3.16 0.52
C SER A 113 18.99 -1.93 -0.24
N SER A 114 17.71 -1.93 -0.66
CA SER A 114 17.09 -0.84 -1.41
C SER A 114 15.64 -0.61 -0.96
N PRO A 115 15.44 -0.06 0.25
CA PRO A 115 14.11 0.08 0.82
C PRO A 115 13.25 1.10 0.06
N ILE A 116 11.96 0.81 -0.03
CA ILE A 116 10.97 1.80 -0.47
C ILE A 116 10.89 2.88 0.62
N THR A 117 11.06 4.13 0.24
CA THR A 117 11.03 5.27 1.18
C THR A 117 9.90 6.22 0.87
N LEU A 118 9.23 6.70 1.90
CA LEU A 118 8.22 7.74 1.74
C LEU A 118 8.88 9.10 1.45
N PRO A 119 8.32 9.90 0.53
CA PRO A 119 8.79 11.25 0.28
C PRO A 119 8.78 12.13 1.53
N GLN A 120 9.78 12.98 1.68
CA GLN A 120 9.92 13.85 2.85
C GLN A 120 8.69 14.75 3.10
N TRP A 121 8.00 15.16 2.04
CA TRP A 121 6.78 16.00 2.15
C TRP A 121 5.60 15.27 2.83
N MET A 122 5.67 13.95 2.97
CA MET A 122 4.70 13.14 3.73
C MET A 122 5.01 13.09 5.23
N SER A 123 6.14 13.64 5.69
CA SER A 123 6.45 13.67 7.12
C SER A 123 5.50 14.60 7.87
N SER A 124 5.22 14.28 9.13
CA SER A 124 4.36 15.14 9.98
C SER A 124 4.89 16.55 10.11
N SER A 125 6.22 16.74 10.14
CA SER A 125 6.86 18.05 10.18
C SER A 125 6.61 18.86 8.91
N SER A 126 6.75 18.26 7.73
CA SER A 126 6.47 18.93 6.45
C SER A 126 5.00 19.29 6.31
N VAL A 127 4.09 18.42 6.71
CA VAL A 127 2.65 18.70 6.70
C VAL A 127 2.31 19.84 7.65
N SER A 128 2.87 19.85 8.87
CA SER A 128 2.66 20.93 9.83
C SER A 128 3.17 22.28 9.31
N GLN A 129 4.35 22.31 8.66
CA GLN A 129 4.88 23.52 8.06
C GLN A 129 4.00 24.06 6.92
N GLN A 130 3.49 23.18 6.05
CA GLN A 130 2.59 23.59 4.97
C GLN A 130 1.29 24.19 5.51
N TRP A 131 0.70 23.59 6.55
CA TRP A 131 -0.48 24.15 7.21
C TRP A 131 -0.20 25.49 7.87
N SER A 132 0.92 25.64 8.58
CA SER A 132 1.30 26.91 9.21
C SER A 132 1.47 28.02 8.18
N SER A 133 2.14 27.74 7.06
CA SER A 133 2.31 28.71 5.98
C SER A 133 0.97 29.11 5.32
N LEU A 134 0.08 28.14 5.13
CA LEU A 134 -1.24 28.41 4.57
C LEU A 134 -2.06 29.32 5.49
N LEU A 135 -2.08 29.07 6.79
CA LEU A 135 -2.80 29.87 7.77
C LEU A 135 -2.24 31.30 7.87
N GLN A 136 -0.92 31.49 7.84
CA GLN A 136 -0.29 32.80 7.82
C GLN A 136 -0.70 33.62 6.59
N ASN A 137 -0.71 33.01 5.41
CA ASN A 137 -1.12 33.68 4.18
C ASN A 137 -2.59 34.13 4.22
N LEU A 138 -3.48 33.36 4.87
CA LEU A 138 -4.89 33.74 5.03
C LEU A 138 -5.08 34.92 6.00
N GLU A 139 -4.23 35.06 7.02
CA GLU A 139 -4.27 36.18 7.97
C GLU A 139 -3.71 37.48 7.36
N GLU A 140 -2.84 37.41 6.34
CA GLU A 140 -2.27 38.55 5.65
C GLU A 140 -3.19 39.14 4.55
N GLU A 141 -4.23 38.39 4.12
CA GLU A 141 -5.21 38.83 3.11
C GLU A 141 -6.44 39.53 3.72
N GLU A 142 -6.58 39.63 5.03
CA GLU A 142 -7.63 40.39 5.76
C GLU A 142 -7.15 41.81 6.13
#